data_a031fe3155d221dd831b3065e0e9edee
#
_entry.id   a031fe3155d221dd831b3065e0e9edee
#
_cell.length_a   1.000
_cell.length_b   1.000
_cell.length_c   1.000
_cell.angle_alpha   90.00
_cell.angle_beta   90.00
_cell.angle_gamma   90.00
#
_symmetry.space_group_name_H-M   'P 1'
#
loop_
_entity.id
_entity.type
_entity.pdbx_description
1 polymer ?
#
loop_
_entity_poly.entity_id
_entity_poly.type
_entity_poly.pdbx_seq_one_letter_code
_entity_poly.pdbx_strand_id
1 'polypeptide(L)'
;MAVYGAGVFGSFLTLAAGPAREGIACYLDQSPFKAGKAHLGRPVVHPREIAADVSDVLVGLNPGRARDILAQAGLLHRPGLRFFFP
;
A
#
# COMPACT_ATOMS: atom_id res chain seq x y z
N MET A 1 3.27 5.42 7.19
CA MET A 1 2.29 5.17 6.11
C MET A 1 2.56 3.87 5.39
N ALA A 2 1.60 3.40 4.64
CA ALA A 2 1.77 2.21 3.82
C ALA A 2 1.55 2.57 2.34
N VAL A 3 2.11 1.75 1.45
CA VAL A 3 1.84 1.84 0.01
C VAL A 3 1.08 0.58 -0.39
N TYR A 4 -0.08 0.75 -1.00
CA TYR A 4 -0.84 -0.39 -1.53
C TYR A 4 -0.33 -0.72 -2.93
N GLY A 5 0.14 -1.94 -3.08
CA GLY A 5 0.71 -2.44 -4.34
C GLY A 5 2.23 -2.54 -4.29
N ALA A 6 2.75 -3.77 -4.21
CA ALA A 6 4.18 -4.05 -4.23
C ALA A 6 4.62 -4.36 -5.66
N GLY A 7 4.34 -3.46 -6.59
CA GLY A 7 4.64 -3.60 -8.00
C GLY A 7 5.16 -2.30 -8.61
N VAL A 8 4.97 -2.15 -9.93
CA VAL A 8 5.53 -1.02 -10.68
C VAL A 8 5.00 0.32 -10.17
N PHE A 9 3.68 0.46 -9.99
CA PHE A 9 3.09 1.72 -9.54
C PHE A 9 3.52 2.06 -8.12
N GLY A 10 3.58 1.07 -7.21
CA GLY A 10 4.04 1.29 -5.86
C GLY A 10 5.50 1.71 -5.80
N SER A 11 6.34 1.11 -6.64
CA SER A 11 7.74 1.51 -6.77
C SER A 11 7.88 2.92 -7.30
N PHE A 12 7.08 3.28 -8.31
CA PHE A 12 7.07 4.63 -8.86
C PHE A 12 6.69 5.67 -7.80
N LEU A 13 5.64 5.41 -7.04
CA LEU A 13 5.22 6.32 -5.98
C LEU A 13 6.28 6.47 -4.90
N THR A 14 6.96 5.38 -4.55
CA THR A 14 8.05 5.43 -3.56
C THR A 14 9.17 6.33 -4.03
N LEU A 15 9.58 6.21 -5.29
CA LEU A 15 10.63 7.06 -5.84
C LEU A 15 10.18 8.51 -5.95
N ALA A 16 8.93 8.74 -6.37
CA ALA A 16 8.37 10.08 -6.49
C ALA A 16 8.21 10.78 -5.14
N ALA A 17 8.06 10.04 -4.06
CA ALA A 17 7.91 10.59 -2.72
C ALA A 17 9.20 11.25 -2.22
N GLY A 18 10.35 10.91 -2.82
CA GLY A 18 11.62 11.47 -2.39
C GLY A 18 11.93 11.18 -0.92
N PRO A 19 12.31 12.21 -0.13
CA PRO A 19 12.62 12.00 1.30
C PRO A 19 11.45 11.45 2.11
N ALA A 20 10.21 11.70 1.69
CA ALA A 20 9.03 11.21 2.40
C ALA A 20 8.93 9.67 2.40
N ARG A 21 9.66 9.00 1.52
CA ARG A 21 9.71 7.52 1.49
C ARG A 21 10.22 6.92 2.79
N GLU A 22 10.96 7.66 3.59
CA GLU A 22 11.41 7.19 4.90
C GLU A 22 10.24 6.88 5.84
N GLY A 23 9.09 7.50 5.64
CA GLY A 23 7.88 7.25 6.42
C GLY A 23 7.07 6.04 5.95
N ILE A 24 7.50 5.34 4.89
CA ILE A 24 6.82 4.14 4.42
C ILE A 24 7.20 2.97 5.32
N ALA A 25 6.23 2.43 6.05
CA ALA A 25 6.45 1.32 6.96
C ALA A 25 6.38 -0.04 6.25
N CYS A 26 5.47 -0.17 5.26
CA CYS A 26 5.25 -1.43 4.56
C CYS A 26 4.54 -1.22 3.23
N TYR A 27 4.53 -2.29 2.44
CA TYR A 27 3.69 -2.39 1.25
C TYR A 27 2.55 -3.37 1.52
N LEU A 28 1.36 -3.05 1.02
CA LEU A 28 0.20 -3.91 1.12
C LEU A 28 -0.04 -4.59 -0.23
N ASP A 29 -0.17 -5.89 -0.24
CA ASP A 29 -0.45 -6.64 -1.47
C ASP A 29 -1.21 -7.91 -1.14
N GLN A 30 -2.25 -8.19 -1.93
CA GLN A 30 -3.06 -9.40 -1.76
C GLN A 30 -2.39 -10.65 -2.31
N SER A 31 -1.33 -10.50 -3.11
CA SER A 31 -0.66 -11.62 -3.73
C SER A 31 0.03 -12.51 -2.69
N PRO A 32 -0.30 -13.80 -2.60
CA PRO A 32 0.38 -14.70 -1.67
C PRO A 32 1.85 -14.93 -2.03
N PHE A 33 2.24 -14.62 -3.27
CA PHE A 33 3.62 -14.76 -3.70
C PHE A 33 4.49 -13.59 -3.23
N LYS A 34 3.89 -12.45 -2.87
CA LYS A 34 4.60 -11.27 -2.41
C LYS A 34 4.59 -11.10 -0.89
N ALA A 35 3.54 -11.61 -0.25
CA ALA A 35 3.41 -11.50 1.21
C ALA A 35 4.57 -12.21 1.91
N GLY A 36 5.09 -11.58 2.96
CA GLY A 36 6.23 -12.10 3.72
C GLY A 36 7.59 -11.80 3.11
N LYS A 37 7.64 -11.14 1.95
CA LYS A 37 8.87 -10.73 1.30
C LYS A 37 9.12 -9.24 1.54
N ALA A 38 10.30 -8.79 1.13
CA ALA A 38 10.64 -7.36 1.17
C ALA A 38 10.47 -6.74 -0.23
N HIS A 39 10.05 -5.49 -0.26
CA HIS A 39 9.99 -4.67 -1.47
C HIS A 39 10.61 -3.33 -1.15
N LEU A 40 11.66 -2.96 -1.89
CA LEU A 40 12.42 -1.74 -1.66
C LEU A 40 12.83 -1.56 -0.18
N GLY A 41 13.25 -2.68 0.44
CA GLY A 41 13.74 -2.69 1.81
C GLY A 41 12.68 -2.67 2.91
N ARG A 42 11.39 -2.79 2.54
CA ARG A 42 10.29 -2.79 3.51
C ARG A 42 9.43 -4.03 3.35
N PRO A 43 8.79 -4.51 4.44
CA PRO A 43 8.01 -5.73 4.35
C PRO A 43 6.75 -5.56 3.49
N VAL A 44 6.36 -6.65 2.83
CA VAL A 44 5.09 -6.76 2.12
C VAL A 44 4.14 -7.57 3.00
N VAL A 45 3.00 -6.99 3.33
CA VAL A 45 1.99 -7.64 4.18
C VAL A 45 0.64 -7.68 3.47
N HIS A 46 -0.18 -8.65 3.85
CA HIS A 46 -1.54 -8.72 3.33
C HIS A 46 -2.35 -7.55 3.90
N PRO A 47 -3.28 -6.96 3.10
CA PRO A 47 -4.08 -5.82 3.58
C PRO A 47 -4.80 -6.06 4.90
N ARG A 48 -5.24 -7.29 5.18
CA ARG A 48 -5.91 -7.61 6.45
C ARG A 48 -4.99 -7.52 7.66
N GLU A 49 -3.68 -7.53 7.45
CA GLU A 49 -2.67 -7.50 8.50
C GLU A 49 -2.09 -6.09 8.70
N ILE A 50 -2.72 -5.09 8.12
CA ILE A 50 -2.26 -3.71 8.27
C ILE A 50 -2.20 -3.33 9.75
N ALA A 51 -1.09 -2.73 10.17
CA ALA A 51 -0.89 -2.34 11.56
C ALA A 51 -1.87 -1.23 11.96
N ALA A 52 -2.29 -1.24 13.23
CA ALA A 52 -3.28 -0.29 13.73
C ALA A 52 -2.79 1.16 13.72
N ASP A 53 -1.48 1.38 13.74
CA ASP A 53 -0.88 2.71 13.72
C ASP A 53 -0.72 3.30 12.31
N VAL A 54 -1.02 2.53 11.28
CA VAL A 54 -1.03 3.04 9.90
C VAL A 54 -2.32 3.81 9.66
N SER A 55 -2.20 5.08 9.28
CA SER A 55 -3.36 5.92 8.98
C SER A 55 -3.41 6.38 7.53
N ASP A 56 -2.27 6.44 6.85
CA ASP A 56 -2.16 6.95 5.49
C ASP A 56 -1.73 5.83 4.55
N VAL A 57 -2.46 5.68 3.44
CA VAL A 57 -2.18 4.68 2.41
C VAL A 57 -2.03 5.37 1.06
N LEU A 58 -0.85 5.29 0.48
CA LEU A 58 -0.62 5.70 -0.90
C LEU A 58 -1.05 4.56 -1.81
N VAL A 59 -1.90 4.85 -2.78
CA VAL A 59 -2.47 3.82 -3.65
C VAL A 59 -1.62 3.69 -4.91
N GLY A 60 -0.73 2.70 -4.91
CA GLY A 60 0.17 2.38 -6.01
C GLY A 60 -0.40 1.31 -6.94
N LEU A 61 -1.64 1.48 -7.36
CA LEU A 61 -2.36 0.56 -8.23
C LEU A 61 -2.75 1.26 -9.52
N ASN A 62 -3.06 0.47 -10.54
CA ASN A 62 -3.62 1.00 -11.78
C ASN A 62 -4.85 1.85 -11.42
N PRO A 63 -4.88 3.15 -11.79
CA PRO A 63 -5.98 4.05 -11.38
C PRO A 63 -7.36 3.57 -11.79
N GLY A 64 -7.48 2.88 -12.94
CA GLY A 64 -8.76 2.38 -13.41
C GLY A 64 -9.35 1.26 -12.56
N ARG A 65 -8.54 0.63 -11.68
CA ARG A 65 -8.97 -0.51 -10.87
C ARG A 65 -8.76 -0.31 -9.38
N ALA A 66 -8.13 0.80 -9.00
CA ALA A 66 -7.70 0.99 -7.62
C ALA A 66 -8.86 0.90 -6.62
N ARG A 67 -9.97 1.58 -6.88
CA ARG A 67 -11.10 1.57 -5.95
C ARG A 67 -11.72 0.19 -5.81
N ASP A 68 -11.85 -0.56 -6.91
CA ASP A 68 -12.41 -1.91 -6.86
C ASP A 68 -11.52 -2.84 -6.04
N ILE A 69 -10.21 -2.75 -6.22
CA ILE A 69 -9.25 -3.56 -5.48
C ILE A 69 -9.32 -3.23 -3.99
N LEU A 70 -9.35 -1.95 -3.63
CA LEU A 70 -9.46 -1.54 -2.23
C LEU A 70 -10.79 -1.98 -1.61
N ALA A 71 -11.88 -1.92 -2.36
CA ALA A 71 -13.19 -2.37 -1.90
C ALA A 71 -13.19 -3.88 -1.64
N GLN A 72 -12.61 -4.66 -2.53
CA GLN A 72 -12.50 -6.11 -2.36
C GLN A 72 -11.63 -6.49 -1.15
N ALA A 73 -10.62 -5.67 -0.86
CA ALA A 73 -9.77 -5.88 0.31
C ALA A 73 -10.44 -5.45 1.62
N GLY A 74 -11.61 -4.81 1.55
CA GLY A 74 -12.31 -4.33 2.73
C GLY A 74 -11.72 -3.07 3.35
N LEU A 75 -10.76 -2.43 2.68
CA LEU A 75 -10.04 -1.28 3.25
C LEU A 75 -10.83 0.02 3.16
N LEU A 76 -11.68 0.20 2.13
CA LEU A 76 -12.41 1.45 1.96
C LEU A 76 -13.36 1.76 3.14
N HIS A 77 -13.82 0.74 3.84
CA HIS A 77 -14.72 0.88 4.98
C HIS A 77 -14.02 0.82 6.33
N ARG A 78 -12.69 0.68 6.32
CA ARG A 78 -11.94 0.59 7.57
C ARG A 78 -11.76 1.99 8.16
N PRO A 79 -12.21 2.24 9.41
CA PRO A 79 -12.08 3.56 10.02
C PRO A 79 -10.60 3.90 10.27
N GLY A 80 -10.29 5.20 10.21
CA GLY A 80 -8.95 5.68 10.53
C GLY A 80 -7.96 5.63 9.36
N LEU A 81 -8.37 5.14 8.18
CA LEU A 81 -7.50 5.11 7.01
C LEU A 81 -7.83 6.25 6.05
N ARG A 82 -6.79 6.92 5.58
CA ARG A 82 -6.88 7.93 4.52
C ARG A 82 -6.13 7.40 3.31
N PHE A 83 -6.74 7.53 2.12
CA PHE A 83 -6.18 7.04 0.88
C PHE A 83 -5.77 8.21 -0.01
N PHE A 84 -4.57 8.10 -0.58
CA PHE A 84 -4.03 9.09 -1.50
C PHE A 84 -3.86 8.42 -2.87
N PHE A 85 -4.70 8.81 -3.81
CA PHE A 85 -4.66 8.30 -5.18
C PHE A 85 -3.77 9.22 -6.03
N PRO A 86 -2.93 8.63 -6.91
CA PRO A 86 -2.11 9.45 -7.81
C PRO A 86 -2.92 10.16 -8.88
#